data_b81e1b4b7f323aa316289e814e77f0b7
#
_entry.id   b81e1b4b7f323aa316289e814e77f0b7
#
_cell.length_a   1.000
_cell.length_b   1.000
_cell.length_c   1.000
_cell.angle_alpha   90.00
_cell.angle_beta   90.00
_cell.angle_gamma   90.00
#
_symmetry.space_group_name_H-M   'P 1'
#
loop_
_entity.id
_entity.type
_entity.pdbx_description
1 polymer ?
#
loop_
_entity_poly.entity_id
_entity_poly.type
_entity_poly.pdbx_seq_one_letter_code
_entity_poly.pdbx_strand_id
1 'polypeptide(L)'
;MHAWLNSVDDASLHLAAVTLAEIQAGIEIKREQDPVRAMEIESWLDLVSSTHQILAMDGPAFRCWVRLMHRQSNTLYEDAMIAAIARGHDFTVVTRNTADFRSFGVKLLDPFSVGSL
;
A
#
# COMPACT_ATOMS: atom_id res chain seq x y z
N MET A 1 2.60 13.50 3.37
CA MET A 1 2.90 12.23 2.68
C MET A 1 4.01 12.37 1.65
N HIS A 2 3.98 13.42 0.82
CA HIS A 2 5.01 13.60 -0.20
C HIS A 2 6.41 13.80 0.38
N ALA A 3 6.53 14.56 1.48
CA ALA A 3 7.82 14.78 2.12
C ALA A 3 8.44 13.48 2.62
N TRP A 4 7.60 12.58 3.12
CA TRP A 4 8.04 11.28 3.56
C TRP A 4 8.55 10.44 2.39
N LEU A 5 7.82 10.43 1.26
CA LEU A 5 8.24 9.69 0.07
C LEU A 5 9.58 10.18 -0.45
N ASN A 6 9.83 11.49 -0.37
CA ASN A 6 11.10 12.06 -0.81
C ASN A 6 12.28 11.63 0.08
N SER A 7 12.01 11.21 1.31
CA SER A 7 13.06 10.78 2.23
C SER A 7 13.42 9.31 2.09
N VAL A 8 12.63 8.54 1.31
CA VAL A 8 12.85 7.12 1.08
C VAL A 8 13.71 6.93 -0.17
N ASP A 9 14.64 5.98 -0.13
CA ASP A 9 15.43 5.62 -1.30
C ASP A 9 14.50 5.05 -2.38
N ASP A 10 14.43 5.73 -3.52
CA ASP A 10 13.56 5.32 -4.63
C ASP A 10 13.84 3.89 -5.09
N ALA A 11 15.09 3.47 -5.04
CA ALA A 11 15.47 2.11 -5.48
C ALA A 11 14.86 1.03 -4.60
N SER A 12 14.54 1.35 -3.33
CA SER A 12 13.96 0.40 -2.39
C SER A 12 12.45 0.51 -2.26
N LEU A 13 11.84 1.50 -2.93
CA LEU A 13 10.39 1.71 -2.84
C LEU A 13 9.65 0.82 -3.83
N HIS A 14 8.78 -0.03 -3.30
CA HIS A 14 7.94 -0.93 -4.08
C HIS A 14 6.48 -0.68 -3.74
N LEU A 15 5.60 -0.86 -4.71
CA LEU A 15 4.17 -0.64 -4.54
C LEU A 15 3.41 -1.93 -4.82
N ALA A 16 2.47 -2.27 -3.94
CA ALA A 16 1.56 -3.36 -4.23
C ALA A 16 0.51 -2.91 -5.24
N ALA A 17 0.17 -3.79 -6.18
CA ALA A 17 -0.86 -3.49 -7.17
C ALA A 17 -2.20 -3.15 -6.51
N VAL A 18 -2.52 -3.80 -5.39
CA VAL A 18 -3.75 -3.52 -4.65
C VAL A 18 -3.76 -2.09 -4.08
N THR A 19 -2.59 -1.56 -3.73
CA THR A 19 -2.49 -0.17 -3.27
C THR A 19 -2.85 0.81 -4.37
N LEU A 20 -2.46 0.52 -5.62
CA LEU A 20 -2.86 1.36 -6.76
C LEU A 20 -4.38 1.38 -6.90
N ALA A 21 -5.03 0.24 -6.71
CA ALA A 21 -6.49 0.17 -6.78
C ALA A 21 -7.16 1.01 -5.69
N GLU A 22 -6.64 0.96 -4.47
CA GLU A 22 -7.17 1.75 -3.37
C GLU A 22 -7.03 3.24 -3.64
N ILE A 23 -5.88 3.67 -4.13
CA ILE A 23 -5.64 5.09 -4.42
C ILE A 23 -6.53 5.53 -5.59
N GLN A 24 -6.65 4.71 -6.63
CA GLN A 24 -7.52 5.03 -7.75
C GLN A 24 -8.98 5.17 -7.32
N ALA A 25 -9.44 4.28 -6.43
CA ALA A 25 -10.80 4.40 -5.90
C ALA A 25 -11.01 5.73 -5.18
N GLY A 26 -10.02 6.16 -4.38
CA GLY A 26 -10.06 7.46 -3.72
C GLY A 26 -10.08 8.62 -4.71
N ILE A 27 -9.34 8.49 -5.82
CA ILE A 27 -9.32 9.49 -6.88
C ILE A 27 -10.71 9.65 -7.51
N GLU A 28 -11.40 8.53 -7.78
CA GLU A 28 -12.72 8.60 -8.41
C GLU A 28 -13.73 9.29 -7.49
N ILE A 29 -13.67 9.03 -6.19
CA ILE A 29 -14.52 9.72 -5.22
C ILE A 29 -14.19 11.21 -5.21
N LYS A 30 -12.91 11.55 -5.18
CA LYS A 30 -12.46 12.95 -5.18
C LYS A 30 -12.88 13.67 -6.45
N ARG A 31 -12.89 12.97 -7.59
CA ARG A 31 -13.27 13.55 -8.88
C ARG A 31 -14.70 14.09 -8.86
N GLU A 32 -15.60 13.45 -8.11
CA GLU A 32 -16.98 13.93 -7.96
C GLU A 32 -17.06 15.23 -7.19
N GLN A 33 -16.10 15.48 -6.31
CA GLN A 33 -16.10 16.65 -5.43
C GLN A 33 -15.21 17.78 -5.94
N ASP A 34 -14.05 17.42 -6.46
CA ASP A 34 -13.02 18.37 -6.87
C ASP A 34 -12.21 17.75 -8.02
N PRO A 35 -12.70 17.93 -9.27
CA PRO A 35 -12.04 17.31 -10.44
C PRO A 35 -10.60 17.76 -10.65
N VAL A 36 -10.27 19.00 -10.31
CA VAL A 36 -8.91 19.53 -10.48
C VAL A 36 -7.94 18.82 -9.54
N ARG A 37 -8.35 18.68 -8.27
CA ARG A 37 -7.52 17.99 -7.29
C ARG A 37 -7.36 16.51 -7.63
N ALA A 38 -8.45 15.88 -8.10
CA ALA A 38 -8.40 14.49 -8.53
C ALA A 38 -7.40 14.28 -9.66
N MET A 39 -7.37 15.20 -10.63
CA MET A 39 -6.43 15.12 -11.75
C MET A 39 -4.98 15.26 -11.27
N GLU A 40 -4.72 16.13 -10.30
CA GLU A 40 -3.39 16.28 -9.71
C GLU A 40 -2.92 14.99 -9.05
N ILE A 41 -3.79 14.36 -8.27
CA ILE A 41 -3.46 13.11 -7.58
C ILE A 41 -3.24 12.00 -8.60
N GLU A 42 -4.08 11.92 -9.63
CA GLU A 42 -3.96 10.91 -10.66
C GLU A 42 -2.65 11.05 -11.46
N SER A 43 -2.25 12.29 -11.75
CA SER A 43 -0.98 12.54 -12.44
C SER A 43 0.20 12.09 -11.60
N TRP A 44 0.14 12.32 -10.29
CA TRP A 44 1.17 11.81 -9.37
C TRP A 44 1.18 10.29 -9.36
N LEU A 45 0.00 9.65 -9.30
CA LEU A 45 -0.10 8.20 -9.28
C LEU A 45 0.45 7.59 -10.57
N ASP A 46 0.15 8.21 -11.72
CA ASP A 46 0.69 7.77 -13.00
C ASP A 46 2.22 7.81 -13.02
N LEU A 47 2.78 8.88 -12.49
CA LEU A 47 4.23 9.03 -12.41
C LEU A 47 4.84 7.94 -11.51
N VAL A 48 4.29 7.75 -10.32
CA VAL A 48 4.80 6.76 -9.37
C VAL A 48 4.68 5.36 -9.95
N SER A 49 3.56 5.05 -10.62
CA SER A 49 3.33 3.73 -11.22
C SER A 49 4.34 3.41 -12.32
N SER A 50 4.78 4.43 -13.06
CA SER A 50 5.71 4.23 -14.17
C SER A 50 7.17 4.23 -13.75
N THR A 51 7.48 4.75 -12.55
CA THR A 51 8.87 4.91 -12.09
C THR A 51 9.27 3.92 -11.00
N HIS A 52 8.32 3.21 -10.40
CA HIS A 52 8.58 2.25 -9.32
C HIS A 52 8.08 0.86 -9.70
N GLN A 53 8.65 -0.16 -9.06
CA GLN A 53 8.25 -1.53 -9.29
C GLN A 53 6.88 -1.80 -8.65
N ILE A 54 5.97 -2.38 -9.42
CA ILE A 54 4.64 -2.74 -8.95
C ILE A 54 4.61 -4.24 -8.68
N LEU A 55 4.21 -4.62 -7.48
CA LEU A 55 4.16 -6.01 -7.05
C LEU A 55 2.73 -6.53 -7.16
N ALA A 56 2.55 -7.57 -7.96
CA ALA A 56 1.24 -8.13 -8.25
C ALA A 56 0.84 -9.19 -7.21
N MET A 57 -0.46 -9.45 -7.13
CA MET A 57 -1.00 -10.59 -6.40
C MET A 57 -0.87 -11.82 -7.30
N ASP A 58 0.24 -12.52 -7.20
CA ASP A 58 0.47 -13.77 -7.93
C ASP A 58 -0.12 -14.97 -7.18
N GLY A 59 0.11 -16.18 -7.69
CA GLY A 59 -0.42 -17.40 -7.07
C GLY A 59 0.01 -17.56 -5.62
N PRO A 60 1.32 -17.49 -5.31
CA PRO A 60 1.77 -17.59 -3.92
C PRO A 60 1.20 -16.51 -3.01
N ALA A 61 1.07 -15.27 -3.50
CA ALA A 61 0.49 -14.18 -2.72
C ALA A 61 -0.98 -14.44 -2.41
N PHE A 62 -1.76 -14.94 -3.37
CA PHE A 62 -3.15 -15.28 -3.11
C PHE A 62 -3.28 -16.41 -2.08
N ARG A 63 -2.44 -17.42 -2.16
CA ARG A 63 -2.46 -18.50 -1.16
C ARG A 63 -2.11 -17.98 0.22
N CYS A 64 -1.13 -17.10 0.32
CA CYS A 64 -0.77 -16.45 1.58
C CYS A 64 -1.94 -15.61 2.11
N TRP A 65 -2.58 -14.84 1.22
CA TRP A 65 -3.72 -14.00 1.57
C TRP A 65 -4.85 -14.82 2.21
N VAL A 66 -5.20 -15.96 1.62
CA VAL A 66 -6.23 -16.82 2.18
C VAL A 66 -5.86 -17.29 3.59
N ARG A 67 -4.59 -17.65 3.81
CA ARG A 67 -4.13 -18.04 5.15
C ARG A 67 -4.23 -16.91 6.14
N LEU A 68 -3.84 -15.69 5.72
CA LEU A 68 -3.91 -14.52 6.60
C LEU A 68 -5.34 -14.13 6.93
N MET A 69 -6.25 -14.31 5.97
CA MET A 69 -7.66 -13.96 6.16
C MET A 69 -8.44 -14.98 6.99
N HIS A 70 -7.87 -16.17 7.20
CA HIS A 70 -8.56 -17.21 7.96
C HIS A 70 -8.92 -16.69 9.36
N ARG A 71 -10.22 -16.61 9.66
CA ARG A 71 -10.75 -16.10 10.94
C ARG A 71 -10.50 -14.61 11.17
N GLN A 72 -10.19 -13.85 10.13
CA GLN A 72 -10.07 -12.40 10.24
C GLN A 72 -11.35 -11.71 9.78
N SER A 73 -11.49 -10.45 10.19
CA SER A 73 -12.61 -9.62 9.75
C SER A 73 -12.51 -9.32 8.26
N ASN A 74 -13.64 -9.30 7.56
CA ASN A 74 -13.69 -8.93 6.15
C ASN A 74 -13.22 -7.49 5.90
N THR A 75 -13.18 -6.64 6.92
CA THR A 75 -12.69 -5.27 6.76
C THR A 75 -11.18 -5.23 6.49
N LEU A 76 -10.47 -6.34 6.67
CA LEU A 76 -9.02 -6.40 6.49
C LEU A 76 -8.60 -7.01 5.14
N TYR A 77 -9.52 -7.19 4.20
CA TYR A 77 -9.22 -7.83 2.91
C TYR A 77 -8.03 -7.19 2.20
N GLU A 78 -8.07 -5.88 2.05
CA GLU A 78 -7.04 -5.17 1.28
C GLU A 78 -5.72 -5.12 2.03
N ASP A 79 -5.77 -4.91 3.34
CA ASP A 79 -4.57 -4.91 4.18
C ASP A 79 -3.90 -6.29 4.17
N ALA A 80 -4.71 -7.36 4.19
CA ALA A 80 -4.19 -8.71 4.11
C ALA A 80 -3.53 -8.99 2.74
N MET A 81 -4.06 -8.42 1.66
CA MET A 81 -3.44 -8.53 0.33
C MET A 81 -2.06 -7.88 0.31
N ILE A 82 -1.96 -6.66 0.87
CA ILE A 82 -0.68 -5.96 0.96
C ILE A 82 0.30 -6.76 1.80
N ALA A 83 -0.16 -7.29 2.93
CA ALA A 83 0.67 -8.12 3.80
C ALA A 83 1.15 -9.39 3.11
N ALA A 84 0.28 -10.03 2.32
CA ALA A 84 0.63 -11.24 1.59
C ALA A 84 1.73 -10.99 0.56
N ILE A 85 1.66 -9.87 -0.14
CA ILE A 85 2.69 -9.47 -1.10
C ILE A 85 4.00 -9.20 -0.36
N ALA A 86 3.95 -8.46 0.74
CA ALA A 86 5.14 -8.12 1.51
C ALA A 86 5.83 -9.37 2.07
N ARG A 87 5.07 -10.34 2.57
CA ARG A 87 5.62 -11.58 3.10
C ARG A 87 6.29 -12.41 2.02
N GLY A 88 5.69 -12.46 0.85
CA GLY A 88 6.24 -13.21 -0.27
C GLY A 88 7.59 -12.70 -0.75
N HIS A 89 7.85 -11.41 -0.55
CA HIS A 89 9.09 -10.75 -0.97
C HIS A 89 9.98 -10.35 0.20
N ASP A 90 9.57 -10.64 1.43
CA ASP A 90 10.28 -10.24 2.66
C ASP A 90 10.45 -8.72 2.75
N PHE A 91 9.42 -7.98 2.36
CA PHE A 91 9.42 -6.52 2.41
C PHE A 91 8.76 -6.00 3.68
N THR A 92 9.07 -4.76 4.03
CA THR A 92 8.46 -4.05 5.14
C THR A 92 7.23 -3.28 4.64
N VAL A 93 6.11 -3.39 5.35
CA VAL A 93 4.91 -2.60 5.07
C VAL A 93 5.04 -1.26 5.76
N VAL A 94 4.93 -0.19 5.00
CA VAL A 94 4.98 1.17 5.52
C VAL A 94 3.55 1.67 5.62
N THR A 95 3.08 1.92 6.83
CA THR A 95 1.69 2.28 7.07
C THR A 95 1.53 3.01 8.40
N ARG A 96 0.53 3.90 8.48
CA ARG A 96 0.11 4.49 9.75
C ARG A 96 -0.74 3.51 10.56
N ASN A 97 -1.37 2.54 9.92
CA ASN A 97 -2.29 1.59 10.54
C ASN A 97 -1.57 0.31 10.95
N THR A 98 -0.49 0.43 11.72
CA THR A 98 0.30 -0.72 12.12
C THR A 98 -0.52 -1.73 12.91
N ALA A 99 -1.52 -1.27 13.67
CA ALA A 99 -2.39 -2.16 14.44
C ALA A 99 -3.13 -3.15 13.53
N ASP A 100 -3.59 -2.71 12.36
CA ASP A 100 -4.32 -3.57 11.43
C ASP A 100 -3.44 -4.66 10.80
N PHE A 101 -2.13 -4.42 10.76
CA PHE A 101 -1.18 -5.34 10.14
C PHE A 101 -0.48 -6.27 11.13
N ARG A 102 -0.58 -6.02 12.43
CA ARG A 102 0.16 -6.80 13.45
C ARG A 102 -0.17 -8.28 13.41
N SER A 103 -1.42 -8.63 13.14
CA SER A 103 -1.84 -10.03 13.10
C SER A 103 -1.32 -10.77 11.86
N PHE A 104 -0.76 -10.06 10.89
CA PHE A 104 -0.34 -10.67 9.63
C PHE A 104 1.13 -11.09 9.60
N GLY A 105 1.89 -10.81 10.66
CA GLY A 105 3.27 -11.27 10.77
C GLY A 105 4.21 -10.67 9.73
N VAL A 106 4.05 -9.40 9.40
CA VAL A 106 4.90 -8.67 8.46
C VAL A 106 5.73 -7.65 9.22
N LYS A 107 6.86 -7.25 8.63
CA LYS A 107 7.65 -6.14 9.15
C LYS A 107 6.89 -4.85 8.92
N LEU A 108 6.85 -3.98 9.90
CA LEU A 108 6.07 -2.75 9.86
C LEU A 108 6.94 -1.55 10.16
N LEU A 109 6.63 -0.45 9.49
CA LEU A 109 7.23 0.85 9.75
C LEU A 109 6.14 1.91 9.67
N ASP A 110 5.95 2.65 10.77
CA ASP A 110 5.07 3.81 10.78
C ASP A 110 5.93 5.05 10.51
N PRO A 111 5.79 5.67 9.33
CA PRO A 111 6.63 6.82 8.98
C PRO A 111 6.36 8.04 9.86
N PHE A 112 5.18 8.11 10.49
CA PHE A 112 4.84 9.24 11.34
C PHE A 112 5.45 9.13 12.71
N SER A 113 5.66 7.92 13.23
CA SER A 113 6.33 7.76 14.49
C SER A 113 7.85 7.91 14.35
N VAL A 114 8.43 7.42 13.25
CA VAL A 114 9.85 7.58 12.95
C VAL A 114 10.15 9.01 12.50
N GLY A 115 9.23 9.59 11.73
CA GLY A 115 9.39 10.93 11.19
C GLY A 115 9.41 12.03 12.23
N SER A 116 9.00 11.72 13.46
CA SER A 116 9.11 12.67 14.56
C SER A 116 10.58 12.95 14.93
N LEU A 117 11.45 12.13 14.45
CA LEU A 117 12.87 12.33 14.63
C LEU A 117 13.37 13.46 13.72
#